data_2130def31e11986141079d27b2500694
#
_entry.id   2130def31e11986141079d27b2500694
#
_cell.length_a   1.000
_cell.length_b   1.000
_cell.length_c   1.000
_cell.angle_alpha   90.00
_cell.angle_beta   90.00
_cell.angle_gamma   90.00
#
_symmetry.space_group_name_H-M   'P 1'
#
loop_
_entity.id
_entity.type
_entity.pdbx_description
1 polymer ?
#
loop_
_entity_poly.entity_id
_entity_poly.type
_entity_poly.pdbx_seq_one_letter_code
_entity_poly.pdbx_strand_id
1 'polypeptide(L)'
;MLLSALMVAACGNSEKKSTETTTKATTTIATTTTARSSSDVKEISLADTQRIGNVDTGYLNIPKDWTKNSETKVLYVSPDQYNAVALYNFTKDKVELGSGETFGAELMSNRSYAKLKNSKEVDQIKGVKAKFAGEEAFLLKVLFTDGKYYLCWFFQKGEKIYAIEAEGSEDMLNALRPILEQSFGLDSKTPGK
;
A
#
# COMPACT_ATOMS: atom_id res chain seq x y z
N MET A 1 -5.43 -6.33 -13.22
CA MET A 1 -4.29 -5.79 -12.48
C MET A 1 -4.51 -4.31 -12.31
N LEU A 2 -4.98 -3.90 -11.17
CA LEU A 2 -5.18 -2.49 -10.85
C LEU A 2 -4.50 -2.22 -9.52
N LEU A 3 -3.16 -2.16 -9.54
CA LEU A 3 -2.50 -1.33 -8.55
C LEU A 3 -2.86 0.10 -8.92
N SER A 4 -3.98 0.56 -8.38
CA SER A 4 -4.31 1.98 -8.40
C SER A 4 -3.24 2.67 -7.57
N ALA A 5 -2.20 3.16 -8.24
CA ALA A 5 -1.27 4.08 -7.63
C ALA A 5 -2.11 5.13 -6.92
N LEU A 6 -2.11 5.09 -5.60
CA LEU A 6 -2.71 6.12 -4.76
C LEU A 6 -1.86 7.39 -4.89
N MET A 7 -1.83 7.94 -6.10
CA MET A 7 -1.37 9.30 -6.26
C MET A 7 -2.38 10.19 -5.55
N VAL A 8 -2.03 10.70 -4.42
CA VAL A 8 -2.69 11.85 -3.80
C VAL A 8 -2.32 13.05 -4.68
N ALA A 9 -2.93 13.11 -5.87
CA ALA A 9 -2.96 14.33 -6.64
C ALA A 9 -4.03 15.20 -6.01
N ALA A 10 -3.62 16.23 -5.32
CA ALA A 10 -4.46 17.37 -5.02
C ALA A 10 -4.87 18.00 -6.35
N CYS A 11 -6.13 17.78 -6.76
CA CYS A 11 -6.75 18.57 -7.82
C CYS A 11 -8.21 18.79 -7.52
N GLY A 12 -8.54 20.05 -7.56
CA GLY A 12 -9.78 20.69 -7.23
C GLY A 12 -11.01 20.20 -7.97
N ASN A 13 -12.08 20.52 -7.33
CA ASN A 13 -13.50 20.39 -7.62
C ASN A 13 -13.87 20.89 -9.02
N SER A 14 -14.70 20.10 -9.74
CA SER A 14 -15.67 20.62 -10.69
C SER A 14 -16.85 19.66 -10.82
N GLU A 15 -17.96 20.06 -10.26
CA GLU A 15 -19.27 19.46 -10.47
C GLU A 15 -19.68 19.52 -11.96
N LYS A 16 -20.16 18.41 -12.50
CA LYS A 16 -21.20 18.42 -13.53
C LYS A 16 -22.09 17.20 -13.43
N LYS A 17 -23.33 17.51 -13.09
CA LYS A 17 -24.53 16.70 -13.10
C LYS A 17 -24.87 16.28 -14.54
N SER A 18 -25.13 14.99 -14.78
CA SER A 18 -26.02 14.57 -15.86
C SER A 18 -26.64 13.20 -15.59
N THR A 19 -27.88 13.11 -15.94
CA THR A 19 -28.98 12.23 -15.61
C THR A 19 -29.00 10.98 -16.50
N GLU A 20 -29.41 9.85 -15.89
CA GLU A 20 -30.13 8.67 -16.39
C GLU A 20 -29.89 8.08 -17.79
N THR A 21 -29.73 6.75 -17.86
CA THR A 21 -30.74 5.84 -18.41
C THR A 21 -30.38 4.36 -18.12
N THR A 22 -31.39 3.65 -17.63
CA THR A 22 -31.45 2.22 -17.28
C THR A 22 -31.37 1.34 -18.54
N THR A 23 -30.54 0.30 -18.52
CA THR A 23 -30.84 -0.92 -19.28
C THR A 23 -30.30 -2.15 -18.56
N LYS A 24 -31.21 -3.02 -18.10
CA LYS A 24 -30.92 -4.36 -17.56
C LYS A 24 -30.41 -5.27 -18.68
N ALA A 25 -29.25 -5.87 -18.49
CA ALA A 25 -28.90 -7.12 -19.14
C ALA A 25 -28.26 -8.04 -18.07
N THR A 26 -29.02 -9.03 -17.65
CA THR A 26 -28.55 -10.11 -16.77
C THR A 26 -27.70 -11.04 -17.60
N THR A 27 -26.39 -11.03 -17.40
CA THR A 27 -25.48 -12.08 -17.87
C THR A 27 -24.84 -12.68 -16.64
N THR A 28 -25.31 -13.87 -16.27
CA THR A 28 -24.72 -14.71 -15.22
C THR A 28 -23.39 -15.23 -15.74
N ILE A 29 -22.29 -14.59 -15.39
CA ILE A 29 -20.96 -15.15 -15.58
C ILE A 29 -20.62 -15.86 -14.27
N ALA A 30 -20.56 -17.18 -14.32
CA ALA A 30 -20.03 -17.99 -13.24
C ALA A 30 -18.55 -17.65 -13.07
N THR A 31 -18.25 -16.80 -12.11
CA THR A 31 -16.87 -16.54 -11.68
C THR A 31 -16.41 -17.75 -10.88
N THR A 32 -15.66 -18.62 -11.51
CA THR A 32 -14.92 -19.67 -10.81
C THR A 32 -13.83 -18.99 -9.99
N THR A 33 -14.13 -18.68 -8.74
CA THR A 33 -13.13 -18.24 -7.76
C THR A 33 -12.27 -19.46 -7.46
N THR A 34 -11.14 -19.56 -8.15
CA THR A 34 -10.10 -20.52 -7.78
C THR A 34 -9.48 -19.98 -6.50
N ALA A 35 -9.98 -20.40 -5.37
CA ALA A 35 -9.31 -20.24 -4.10
C ALA A 35 -7.95 -20.94 -4.22
N ARG A 36 -6.89 -20.15 -4.36
CA ARG A 36 -5.52 -20.65 -4.34
C ARG A 36 -5.28 -21.15 -2.92
N SER A 37 -5.20 -22.46 -2.77
CA SER A 37 -4.92 -23.17 -1.52
C SER A 37 -3.72 -22.54 -0.82
N SER A 38 -3.89 -22.23 0.45
CA SER A 38 -2.83 -21.84 1.37
C SER A 38 -1.91 -23.06 1.59
N SER A 39 -0.90 -23.21 0.73
CA SER A 39 0.12 -24.21 0.90
C SER A 39 1.49 -23.54 0.79
N ASP A 40 2.23 -23.57 1.90
CA ASP A 40 3.66 -23.32 1.98
C ASP A 40 4.16 -21.91 1.66
N VAL A 41 3.62 -20.86 2.30
CA VAL A 41 4.38 -19.62 2.43
C VAL A 41 5.49 -19.87 3.44
N LYS A 42 6.64 -20.29 2.91
CA LYS A 42 7.87 -20.49 3.65
C LYS A 42 8.22 -19.16 4.34
N GLU A 43 8.60 -19.24 5.60
CA GLU A 43 9.14 -18.08 6.33
C GLU A 43 10.26 -17.44 5.51
N ILE A 44 10.16 -16.14 5.22
CA ILE A 44 11.15 -15.43 4.41
C ILE A 44 12.33 -15.08 5.32
N SER A 45 13.50 -15.68 5.02
CA SER A 45 14.74 -15.34 5.72
C SER A 45 15.26 -13.98 5.25
N LEU A 46 15.79 -13.16 6.17
CA LEU A 46 16.49 -11.92 5.81
C LEU A 46 17.67 -12.15 4.84
N ALA A 47 18.29 -13.32 4.89
CA ALA A 47 19.34 -13.71 3.95
C ALA A 47 18.83 -13.86 2.51
N ASP A 48 17.54 -14.12 2.32
CA ASP A 48 16.88 -14.26 1.03
C ASP A 48 16.18 -12.98 0.55
N THR A 49 16.58 -11.85 1.12
CA THR A 49 16.02 -10.53 0.76
C THR A 49 17.04 -9.68 0.00
N GLN A 50 16.52 -8.72 -0.74
CA GLN A 50 17.25 -7.61 -1.34
C GLN A 50 16.78 -6.28 -0.74
N ARG A 51 17.70 -5.31 -0.67
CA ARG A 51 17.38 -3.98 -0.18
C ARG A 51 16.95 -3.08 -1.32
N ILE A 52 15.78 -2.48 -1.20
CA ILE A 52 15.16 -1.62 -2.20
C ILE A 52 14.89 -0.23 -1.63
N GLY A 53 14.59 0.73 -2.50
CA GLY A 53 14.27 2.10 -2.13
C GLY A 53 15.30 3.10 -2.65
N ASN A 54 15.25 4.31 -2.11
CA ASN A 54 16.18 5.39 -2.41
C ASN A 54 16.21 6.42 -1.25
N VAL A 55 17.06 7.44 -1.36
CA VAL A 55 17.23 8.46 -0.32
C VAL A 55 15.94 9.23 0.02
N ASP A 56 15.01 9.32 -0.90
CA ASP A 56 13.74 10.03 -0.66
C ASP A 56 12.70 9.14 0.01
N THR A 57 12.52 7.91 -0.48
CA THR A 57 11.49 6.98 0.02
C THR A 57 11.94 6.14 1.20
N GLY A 58 13.22 6.26 1.59
CA GLY A 58 13.83 5.29 2.52
C GLY A 58 14.09 3.96 1.85
N TYR A 59 14.56 3.01 2.62
CA TYR A 59 14.98 1.68 2.16
C TYR A 59 14.32 0.62 3.03
N LEU A 60 13.97 -0.53 2.41
CA LEU A 60 13.51 -1.72 3.11
C LEU A 60 13.92 -3.00 2.36
N ASN A 61 13.75 -4.14 2.98
CA ASN A 61 14.08 -5.43 2.38
C ASN A 61 12.81 -6.12 1.88
N ILE A 62 12.92 -6.72 0.68
CA ILE A 62 11.88 -7.57 0.06
C ILE A 62 12.55 -8.86 -0.44
N PRO A 63 11.80 -9.92 -0.81
CA PRO A 63 12.39 -11.12 -1.40
C PRO A 63 13.27 -10.81 -2.60
N LYS A 64 14.38 -11.55 -2.76
CA LYS A 64 15.39 -11.33 -3.81
C LYS A 64 14.85 -11.48 -5.24
N ASP A 65 13.86 -12.32 -5.42
CA ASP A 65 13.24 -12.63 -6.71
C ASP A 65 12.20 -11.61 -7.15
N TRP A 66 11.85 -10.63 -6.29
CA TRP A 66 10.93 -9.56 -6.67
C TRP A 66 11.64 -8.52 -7.52
N THR A 67 10.93 -8.04 -8.54
CA THR A 67 11.49 -7.10 -9.50
C THR A 67 10.78 -5.75 -9.47
N LYS A 68 11.52 -4.71 -9.81
CA LYS A 68 10.97 -3.38 -9.94
C LYS A 68 10.04 -3.33 -11.15
N ASN A 69 8.84 -2.77 -10.97
CA ASN A 69 7.92 -2.52 -12.07
C ASN A 69 8.52 -1.45 -13.01
N SER A 70 8.48 -1.71 -14.32
CA SER A 70 9.07 -0.82 -15.33
C SER A 70 8.33 0.52 -15.48
N GLU A 71 7.04 0.54 -15.18
CA GLU A 71 6.18 1.72 -15.35
C GLU A 71 6.21 2.65 -14.14
N THR A 72 6.49 2.10 -12.95
CA THR A 72 6.53 2.88 -11.71
C THR A 72 7.88 2.76 -11.02
N LYS A 73 8.42 3.88 -10.53
CA LYS A 73 9.73 3.88 -9.86
C LYS A 73 9.70 3.37 -8.42
N VAL A 74 8.52 3.13 -7.87
CA VAL A 74 8.31 2.88 -6.43
C VAL A 74 7.73 1.50 -6.14
N LEU A 75 7.28 0.78 -7.17
CA LEU A 75 6.61 -0.50 -7.06
C LEU A 75 7.55 -1.67 -7.36
N TYR A 76 7.51 -2.69 -6.51
CA TYR A 76 8.20 -3.97 -6.69
C TYR A 76 7.16 -5.10 -6.63
N VAL A 77 7.28 -6.06 -7.53
CA VAL A 77 6.30 -7.14 -7.71
C VAL A 77 6.96 -8.51 -7.62
N SER A 78 6.23 -9.48 -7.09
CA SER A 78 6.62 -10.89 -7.10
C SER A 78 6.70 -11.44 -8.54
N PRO A 79 7.41 -12.57 -8.77
CA PRO A 79 7.53 -13.17 -10.11
C PRO A 79 6.20 -13.48 -10.78
N ASP A 80 5.19 -13.88 -10.01
CA ASP A 80 3.83 -14.13 -10.48
C ASP A 80 2.97 -12.85 -10.61
N GLN A 81 3.54 -11.69 -10.25
CA GLN A 81 2.92 -10.38 -10.25
C GLN A 81 1.64 -10.28 -9.39
N TYR A 82 1.45 -11.22 -8.47
CA TYR A 82 0.28 -11.23 -7.59
C TYR A 82 0.49 -10.39 -6.33
N ASN A 83 1.73 -10.39 -5.82
CA ASN A 83 2.09 -9.64 -4.62
C ASN A 83 2.97 -8.44 -5.00
N ALA A 84 2.83 -7.36 -4.24
CA ALA A 84 3.56 -6.12 -4.51
C ALA A 84 3.90 -5.35 -3.24
N VAL A 85 4.99 -4.56 -3.30
CA VAL A 85 5.38 -3.58 -2.27
C VAL A 85 5.71 -2.26 -2.95
N ALA A 86 5.25 -1.16 -2.36
CA ALA A 86 5.58 0.18 -2.81
C ALA A 86 6.01 1.09 -1.65
N LEU A 87 6.90 2.05 -1.96
CA LEU A 87 7.44 3.01 -1.00
C LEU A 87 7.14 4.43 -1.48
N TYR A 88 6.58 5.24 -0.60
CA TYR A 88 6.30 6.64 -0.86
C TYR A 88 6.80 7.53 0.28
N ASN A 89 6.99 8.79 -0.02
CA ASN A 89 7.17 9.84 0.98
C ASN A 89 6.31 11.06 0.66
N PHE A 90 6.01 11.81 1.70
CA PHE A 90 5.29 13.08 1.62
C PHE A 90 6.05 14.12 2.42
N THR A 91 6.16 15.32 1.84
CA THR A 91 6.72 16.50 2.49
C THR A 91 5.64 17.57 2.58
N LYS A 92 5.74 18.43 3.60
CA LYS A 92 4.69 19.42 3.89
C LYS A 92 4.44 20.38 2.72
N ASP A 93 5.49 20.72 1.97
CA ASP A 93 5.43 21.60 0.81
C ASP A 93 4.70 21.01 -0.40
N LYS A 94 4.53 19.68 -0.44
CA LYS A 94 3.86 18.96 -1.53
C LYS A 94 2.45 18.48 -1.18
N VAL A 95 1.99 18.73 0.04
CA VAL A 95 0.66 18.34 0.51
C VAL A 95 -0.18 19.58 0.77
N GLU A 96 -1.24 19.77 -0.01
CA GLU A 96 -2.21 20.82 0.27
C GLU A 96 -2.95 20.50 1.58
N LEU A 97 -2.94 21.46 2.49
CA LEU A 97 -3.64 21.36 3.77
C LEU A 97 -4.92 22.18 3.71
N GLY A 98 -6.03 21.57 4.10
CA GLY A 98 -7.30 22.27 4.34
C GLY A 98 -7.22 23.14 5.59
N SER A 99 -8.25 24.01 5.77
CA SER A 99 -8.35 24.85 6.97
C SER A 99 -8.43 23.98 8.22
N GLY A 100 -7.50 24.19 9.15
CA GLY A 100 -7.42 23.45 10.42
C GLY A 100 -6.72 22.07 10.34
N GLU A 101 -6.27 21.65 9.16
CA GLU A 101 -5.50 20.40 9.04
C GLU A 101 -4.04 20.60 9.45
N THR A 102 -3.52 19.60 10.12
CA THR A 102 -2.09 19.53 10.50
C THR A 102 -1.41 18.42 9.69
N PHE A 103 -0.29 18.76 9.02
CA PHE A 103 0.51 17.77 8.30
C PHE A 103 1.03 16.70 9.28
N GLY A 104 0.74 15.43 8.99
CA GLY A 104 1.10 14.31 9.85
C GLY A 104 0.66 12.97 9.26
N ALA A 105 1.20 11.87 9.80
CA ALA A 105 0.89 10.52 9.36
C ALA A 105 -0.61 10.19 9.51
N GLU A 106 -1.26 10.71 10.55
CA GLU A 106 -2.69 10.53 10.77
C GLU A 106 -3.52 11.16 9.66
N LEU A 107 -3.21 12.40 9.26
CA LEU A 107 -3.88 13.07 8.15
C LEU A 107 -3.78 12.25 6.86
N MET A 108 -2.56 11.78 6.52
CA MET A 108 -2.34 11.00 5.31
C MET A 108 -3.10 9.68 5.34
N SER A 109 -3.11 9.00 6.49
CA SER A 109 -3.89 7.79 6.70
C SER A 109 -5.39 8.03 6.56
N ASN A 110 -5.92 9.09 7.18
CA ASN A 110 -7.35 9.43 7.13
C ASN A 110 -7.81 9.76 5.71
N ARG A 111 -7.01 10.51 4.94
CA ARG A 111 -7.30 10.81 3.53
C ARG A 111 -7.30 9.54 2.67
N SER A 112 -6.32 8.66 2.87
CA SER A 112 -6.25 7.37 2.18
C SER A 112 -7.42 6.46 2.56
N TYR A 113 -7.78 6.41 3.85
CA TYR A 113 -8.96 5.68 4.33
C TYR A 113 -10.24 6.17 3.66
N ALA A 114 -10.48 7.49 3.63
CA ALA A 114 -11.67 8.07 3.04
C ALA A 114 -11.78 7.74 1.53
N LYS A 115 -10.66 7.79 0.81
CA LYS A 115 -10.60 7.43 -0.61
C LYS A 115 -10.92 5.95 -0.84
N LEU A 116 -10.27 5.05 -0.08
CA LEU A 116 -10.45 3.60 -0.20
C LEU A 116 -11.87 3.18 0.21
N LYS A 117 -12.42 3.73 1.30
CA LYS A 117 -13.78 3.42 1.78
C LYS A 117 -14.87 3.68 0.73
N ASN A 118 -14.64 4.62 -0.17
CA ASN A 118 -15.59 4.98 -1.22
C ASN A 118 -15.35 4.18 -2.53
N SER A 119 -14.33 3.32 -2.58
CA SER A 119 -14.05 2.47 -3.74
C SER A 119 -14.97 1.26 -3.78
N LYS A 120 -15.51 0.94 -4.96
CA LYS A 120 -16.31 -0.27 -5.19
C LYS A 120 -15.47 -1.56 -5.16
N GLU A 121 -14.16 -1.43 -5.25
CA GLU A 121 -13.21 -2.55 -5.21
C GLU A 121 -12.88 -2.98 -3.78
N VAL A 122 -13.29 -2.20 -2.77
CA VAL A 122 -13.03 -2.50 -1.36
C VAL A 122 -14.22 -3.22 -0.75
N ASP A 123 -13.99 -4.43 -0.24
CA ASP A 123 -14.95 -5.20 0.54
C ASP A 123 -14.90 -4.79 2.02
N GLN A 124 -13.69 -4.75 2.59
CA GLN A 124 -13.49 -4.37 3.99
C GLN A 124 -12.32 -3.42 4.14
N ILE A 125 -12.45 -2.44 5.05
CA ILE A 125 -11.37 -1.54 5.42
C ILE A 125 -11.37 -1.25 6.92
N LYS A 126 -10.18 -1.28 7.53
CA LYS A 126 -9.98 -0.95 8.93
C LYS A 126 -8.69 -0.15 9.11
N GLY A 127 -8.79 0.99 9.81
CA GLY A 127 -7.63 1.75 10.29
C GLY A 127 -7.31 1.40 11.74
N VAL A 128 -6.04 1.21 12.06
CA VAL A 128 -5.57 0.93 13.43
C VAL A 128 -4.26 1.66 13.72
N LYS A 129 -4.04 2.02 14.99
CA LYS A 129 -2.72 2.45 15.44
C LYS A 129 -1.78 1.23 15.47
N ALA A 130 -0.54 1.43 15.04
CA ALA A 130 0.48 0.39 14.93
C ALA A 130 1.85 0.97 15.23
N LYS A 131 2.88 0.16 15.10
CA LYS A 131 4.28 0.60 15.03
C LYS A 131 4.86 0.11 13.71
N PHE A 132 5.77 0.91 13.13
CA PHE A 132 6.55 0.54 11.97
C PHE A 132 7.97 1.08 12.11
N ALA A 133 8.96 0.21 12.01
CA ALA A 133 10.37 0.58 12.20
C ALA A 133 10.66 1.37 13.50
N GLY A 134 9.95 1.04 14.58
CA GLY A 134 10.08 1.72 15.89
C GLY A 134 9.26 3.00 16.04
N GLU A 135 8.73 3.57 14.96
CA GLU A 135 7.91 4.78 14.97
C GLU A 135 6.42 4.44 15.20
N GLU A 136 5.67 5.39 15.76
CA GLU A 136 4.21 5.30 15.78
C GLU A 136 3.68 5.40 14.36
N ALA A 137 2.75 4.51 14.01
CA ALA A 137 2.20 4.40 12.67
C ALA A 137 0.68 4.26 12.69
N PHE A 138 0.06 4.64 11.57
CA PHE A 138 -1.32 4.35 11.25
C PHE A 138 -1.36 3.30 10.15
N LEU A 139 -1.94 2.15 10.43
CA LEU A 139 -2.04 1.03 9.50
C LEU A 139 -3.45 0.92 8.95
N LEU A 140 -3.59 0.99 7.65
CA LEU A 140 -4.79 0.60 6.93
C LEU A 140 -4.69 -0.87 6.53
N LYS A 141 -5.73 -1.63 6.86
CA LYS A 141 -5.93 -3.02 6.44
C LYS A 141 -7.15 -3.06 5.55
N VAL A 142 -6.97 -3.55 4.33
CA VAL A 142 -8.02 -3.61 3.32
C VAL A 142 -8.13 -5.02 2.78
N LEU A 143 -9.35 -5.48 2.57
CA LEU A 143 -9.67 -6.63 1.74
C LEU A 143 -10.39 -6.11 0.50
N PHE A 144 -9.85 -6.42 -0.66
CA PHE A 144 -10.48 -6.10 -1.94
C PHE A 144 -11.48 -7.17 -2.35
N THR A 145 -12.42 -6.81 -3.21
CA THR A 145 -13.47 -7.71 -3.73
C THR A 145 -12.92 -8.86 -4.56
N ASP A 146 -11.70 -8.75 -5.08
CA ASP A 146 -10.97 -9.81 -5.78
C ASP A 146 -10.24 -10.79 -4.84
N GLY A 147 -10.36 -10.58 -3.52
CA GLY A 147 -9.75 -11.41 -2.47
C GLY A 147 -8.32 -11.03 -2.11
N LYS A 148 -7.74 -10.00 -2.70
CA LYS A 148 -6.43 -9.51 -2.29
C LYS A 148 -6.51 -8.72 -0.99
N TYR A 149 -5.48 -8.86 -0.19
CA TYR A 149 -5.25 -8.04 0.99
C TYR A 149 -4.31 -6.89 0.65
N TYR A 150 -4.50 -5.77 1.34
CA TYR A 150 -3.64 -4.61 1.25
C TYR A 150 -3.38 -4.06 2.65
N LEU A 151 -2.12 -3.76 2.91
CA LEU A 151 -1.62 -3.11 4.12
C LEU A 151 -0.93 -1.82 3.72
N CYS A 152 -1.24 -0.72 4.40
CA CYS A 152 -0.54 0.54 4.20
C CYS A 152 -0.23 1.18 5.56
N TRP A 153 1.05 1.33 5.85
CA TRP A 153 1.54 2.02 7.04
C TRP A 153 1.89 3.46 6.70
N PHE A 154 1.35 4.39 7.45
CA PHE A 154 1.75 5.79 7.44
C PHE A 154 2.46 6.11 8.74
N PHE A 155 3.69 6.59 8.68
CA PHE A 155 4.46 6.98 9.85
C PHE A 155 5.35 8.18 9.53
N GLN A 156 5.71 8.94 10.56
CA GLN A 156 6.57 10.10 10.42
C GLN A 156 7.98 9.77 10.90
N LYS A 157 8.99 10.18 10.12
CA LYS A 157 10.39 10.14 10.53
C LYS A 157 11.07 11.42 10.10
N GLY A 158 11.49 12.22 11.09
CA GLY A 158 11.93 13.60 10.86
C GLY A 158 10.77 14.46 10.31
N GLU A 159 11.04 15.20 9.25
CA GLU A 159 10.05 16.10 8.61
C GLU A 159 9.22 15.41 7.52
N LYS A 160 9.54 14.16 7.18
CA LYS A 160 8.85 13.40 6.14
C LYS A 160 7.86 12.42 6.74
N ILE A 161 6.76 12.22 6.02
CA ILE A 161 5.86 11.10 6.23
C ILE A 161 6.18 10.04 5.19
N TYR A 162 6.30 8.82 5.63
CA TYR A 162 6.51 7.67 4.76
C TYR A 162 5.22 6.85 4.68
N ALA A 163 4.94 6.32 3.51
CA ALA A 163 3.91 5.30 3.31
C ALA A 163 4.55 4.05 2.70
N ILE A 164 4.35 2.92 3.37
CA ILE A 164 4.77 1.61 2.88
C ILE A 164 3.50 0.82 2.59
N GLU A 165 3.36 0.40 1.36
CA GLU A 165 2.22 -0.37 0.87
C GLU A 165 2.65 -1.79 0.56
N ALA A 166 1.84 -2.76 0.94
CA ALA A 166 1.98 -4.16 0.56
C ALA A 166 0.63 -4.72 0.14
N GLU A 167 0.56 -5.36 -1.03
CA GLU A 167 -0.64 -5.96 -1.58
C GLU A 167 -0.37 -7.40 -1.97
N GLY A 168 -1.35 -8.29 -1.80
CA GLY A 168 -1.22 -9.69 -2.22
C GLY A 168 -2.07 -10.66 -1.42
N SER A 169 -1.62 -11.92 -1.35
CA SER A 169 -2.26 -12.92 -0.51
C SER A 169 -2.04 -12.62 0.98
N GLU A 170 -3.01 -13.01 1.82
CA GLU A 170 -2.90 -12.84 3.26
C GLU A 170 -1.63 -13.50 3.82
N ASP A 171 -1.34 -14.72 3.39
CA ASP A 171 -0.17 -15.49 3.84
C ASP A 171 1.14 -14.77 3.48
N MET A 172 1.25 -14.27 2.24
CA MET A 172 2.44 -13.52 1.83
C MET A 172 2.59 -12.23 2.62
N LEU A 173 1.52 -11.50 2.85
CA LEU A 173 1.58 -10.26 3.65
C LEU A 173 1.95 -10.53 5.11
N ASN A 174 1.47 -11.64 5.69
CA ASN A 174 1.85 -12.06 7.04
C ASN A 174 3.35 -12.42 7.12
N ALA A 175 3.91 -13.06 6.10
CA ALA A 175 5.33 -13.38 6.04
C ALA A 175 6.22 -12.15 5.78
N LEU A 176 5.75 -11.21 4.94
CA LEU A 176 6.50 -9.99 4.61
C LEU A 176 6.51 -8.97 5.74
N ARG A 177 5.42 -8.84 6.46
CA ARG A 177 5.24 -7.79 7.46
C ARG A 177 6.40 -7.65 8.45
N PRO A 178 6.89 -8.70 9.14
CA PRO A 178 7.99 -8.56 10.08
C PRO A 178 9.29 -8.10 9.37
N ILE A 179 9.51 -8.51 8.12
CA ILE A 179 10.68 -8.10 7.35
C ILE A 179 10.62 -6.61 7.01
N LEU A 180 9.46 -6.14 6.51
CA LEU A 180 9.27 -4.73 6.18
C LEU A 180 9.45 -3.86 7.43
N GLU A 181 8.80 -4.21 8.55
CA GLU A 181 8.85 -3.47 9.81
C GLU A 181 10.26 -3.39 10.42
N GLN A 182 11.05 -4.47 10.31
CA GLN A 182 12.40 -4.54 10.89
C GLN A 182 13.47 -3.93 9.99
N SER A 183 13.28 -3.97 8.68
CA SER A 183 14.31 -3.58 7.73
C SER A 183 14.23 -2.14 7.25
N PHE A 184 13.10 -1.44 7.45
CA PHE A 184 12.99 -0.05 7.03
C PHE A 184 14.02 0.84 7.73
N GLY A 185 14.67 1.71 6.94
CA GLY A 185 15.62 2.69 7.45
C GLY A 185 16.00 3.71 6.39
N LEU A 186 16.78 4.72 6.76
CA LEU A 186 17.25 5.77 5.86
C LEU A 186 18.65 5.47 5.30
N ASP A 187 19.33 4.45 5.82
CA ASP A 187 20.61 3.99 5.32
C ASP A 187 20.42 2.90 4.25
N SER A 188 21.06 3.07 3.09
CA SER A 188 20.99 2.12 1.98
C SER A 188 21.67 0.78 2.26
N LYS A 189 22.59 0.72 3.24
CA LYS A 189 23.44 -0.45 3.53
C LYS A 189 22.98 -1.20 4.77
N THR A 190 22.44 -0.49 5.76
CA THR A 190 22.14 -1.06 7.08
C THR A 190 20.64 -1.13 7.30
N PRO A 191 20.03 -2.33 7.29
CA PRO A 191 18.62 -2.50 7.64
C PRO A 191 18.29 -1.91 9.03
N GLY A 192 17.15 -1.23 9.13
CA GLY A 192 16.66 -0.68 10.41
C GLY A 192 17.34 0.62 10.87
N LYS A 193 18.24 1.22 10.06
CA LYS A 193 18.92 2.48 10.38
C LYS A 193 18.64 3.59 9.38
#